data_3f5b24867bdf3af904512943c0c1db86
#
_entry.id   3f5b24867bdf3af904512943c0c1db86
#
_cell.length_a   1.000
_cell.length_b   1.000
_cell.length_c   1.000
_cell.angle_alpha   90.00
_cell.angle_beta   90.00
_cell.angle_gamma   90.00
#
_symmetry.space_group_name_H-M   'P 1'
#
loop_
_entity.id
_entity.type
_entity.pdbx_description
1 polymer ?
#
loop_
_entity_poly.entity_id
_entity_poly.type
_entity_poly.pdbx_seq_one_letter_code
_entity_poly.pdbx_strand_id
1 'polypeptide(L)'
;LKDDKTFPYIVITNESYPRVEIIREKNLKKDGNIYFGPYTDVNYLRTVLKTLHQLFPLRTCNLNINSKTILNKQHQVCLDYHIGKCEGPCEGLVSKENYNHTIKNVFNFLKGKNSIVKEKIKDNMLYSSTHQLYEQAAMYRDQLKALENFEKKQTKLTQKFKDKDIVSISYDNSFGIAFVIRIRNGLL
;
A
#
# COMPACT_ATOMS: atom_id res chain seq x y z
N LEU A 1 -12.72 -31.47 6.97
CA LEU A 1 -11.71 -30.44 7.16
C LEU A 1 -12.32 -29.09 6.74
N LYS A 2 -12.81 -28.30 7.71
CA LYS A 2 -13.21 -26.91 7.45
C LYS A 2 -11.95 -26.06 7.35
N ASP A 3 -11.42 -25.89 6.16
CA ASP A 3 -10.37 -24.91 5.89
C ASP A 3 -11.02 -23.54 5.64
N ASP A 4 -11.48 -22.91 6.72
CA ASP A 4 -12.13 -21.60 6.74
C ASP A 4 -11.08 -20.47 6.75
N LYS A 5 -9.94 -20.70 6.09
CA LYS A 5 -8.86 -19.68 6.03
C LYS A 5 -9.32 -18.50 5.20
N THR A 6 -9.60 -17.39 5.89
CA THR A 6 -9.76 -16.09 5.26
C THR A 6 -8.38 -15.55 4.91
N PHE A 7 -8.21 -15.11 3.66
CA PHE A 7 -6.98 -14.47 3.25
C PHE A 7 -6.98 -12.98 3.62
N PRO A 8 -5.84 -12.43 4.02
CA PRO A 8 -5.70 -11.01 4.26
C PRO A 8 -5.55 -10.23 2.95
N TYR A 9 -6.12 -9.02 2.96
CA TYR A 9 -6.04 -8.03 1.89
C TYR A 9 -5.57 -6.70 2.47
N ILE A 10 -4.91 -5.88 1.64
CA ILE A 10 -4.79 -4.44 1.89
C ILE A 10 -6.00 -3.78 1.23
N VAL A 11 -6.69 -2.93 1.97
CA VAL A 11 -7.85 -2.17 1.47
C VAL A 11 -7.56 -0.68 1.53
N ILE A 12 -7.94 0.03 0.45
CA ILE A 12 -8.11 1.47 0.45
C ILE A 12 -9.61 1.72 0.59
N THR A 13 -10.03 2.34 1.69
CA THR A 13 -11.44 2.54 2.00
C THR A 13 -12.09 3.59 1.09
N ASN A 14 -13.39 3.41 0.79
CA ASN A 14 -14.18 4.36 0.01
C ASN A 14 -14.79 5.42 0.93
N GLU A 15 -13.95 6.33 1.39
CA GLU A 15 -14.32 7.44 2.27
C GLU A 15 -13.88 8.78 1.67
N SER A 16 -14.37 9.90 2.21
CA SER A 16 -13.94 11.24 1.75
C SER A 16 -12.43 11.45 1.91
N TYR A 17 -11.85 10.85 2.97
CA TYR A 17 -10.42 10.76 3.22
C TYR A 17 -10.08 9.29 3.46
N PRO A 18 -9.71 8.52 2.41
CA PRO A 18 -9.50 7.08 2.52
C PRO A 18 -8.43 6.69 3.52
N ARG A 19 -8.61 5.52 4.14
CA ARG A 19 -7.62 4.83 4.98
C ARG A 19 -7.02 3.66 4.22
N VAL A 20 -5.86 3.24 4.69
CA VAL A 20 -5.21 2.02 4.21
C VAL A 20 -5.07 1.07 5.39
N GLU A 21 -5.70 -0.08 5.30
CA GLU A 21 -5.74 -1.05 6.40
C GLU A 21 -5.64 -2.49 5.90
N ILE A 22 -5.35 -3.41 6.82
CA ILE A 22 -5.36 -4.86 6.52
C ILE A 22 -6.67 -5.43 7.03
N ILE A 23 -7.40 -6.09 6.14
CA ILE A 23 -8.63 -6.80 6.51
C ILE A 23 -8.52 -8.28 6.15
N ARG A 24 -9.37 -9.10 6.75
CA ARG A 24 -9.55 -10.51 6.39
C ARG A 24 -10.98 -10.72 5.96
N GLU A 25 -11.18 -11.11 4.73
CA GLU A 25 -12.51 -11.34 4.15
C GLU A 25 -12.53 -12.64 3.36
N LYS A 26 -13.64 -13.40 3.47
CA LYS A 26 -13.91 -14.55 2.61
C LYS A 26 -14.39 -14.13 1.22
N ASN A 27 -15.30 -13.15 1.20
CA ASN A 27 -15.89 -12.62 -0.01
C ASN A 27 -15.72 -11.10 -0.02
N LEU A 28 -15.11 -10.60 -1.08
CA LEU A 28 -14.95 -9.15 -1.25
C LEU A 28 -16.32 -8.50 -1.44
N LYS A 29 -16.59 -7.48 -0.63
CA LYS A 29 -17.84 -6.73 -0.71
C LYS A 29 -17.79 -5.75 -1.88
N LYS A 30 -18.94 -5.52 -2.51
CA LYS A 30 -19.10 -4.45 -3.52
C LYS A 30 -19.46 -3.13 -2.79
N ASP A 31 -18.57 -2.63 -1.98
CA ASP A 31 -18.74 -1.44 -1.13
C ASP A 31 -17.99 -0.21 -1.65
N GLY A 32 -17.39 -0.32 -2.84
CA GLY A 32 -16.58 0.74 -3.45
C GLY A 32 -15.15 0.81 -2.93
N ASN A 33 -14.78 -0.01 -1.94
CA ASN A 33 -13.40 -0.13 -1.48
C ASN A 33 -12.50 -0.74 -2.56
N ILE A 34 -11.22 -0.40 -2.53
CA ILE A 34 -10.22 -1.00 -3.43
C ILE A 34 -9.43 -2.04 -2.66
N TYR A 35 -9.43 -3.27 -3.13
CA TYR A 35 -8.79 -4.41 -2.48
C TYR A 35 -7.55 -4.85 -3.26
N PHE A 36 -6.45 -5.08 -2.54
CA PHE A 36 -5.22 -5.65 -3.06
C PHE A 36 -4.94 -6.99 -2.36
N GLY A 37 -4.74 -8.04 -3.13
CA GLY A 37 -4.52 -9.39 -2.63
C GLY A 37 -5.31 -10.43 -3.44
N PRO A 38 -5.53 -11.64 -2.94
CA PRO A 38 -5.21 -12.11 -1.57
C PRO A 38 -3.70 -12.31 -1.34
N TYR A 39 -3.27 -12.12 -0.10
CA TYR A 39 -1.89 -12.37 0.30
C TYR A 39 -1.82 -13.61 1.21
N THR A 40 -0.75 -14.39 1.06
CA THR A 40 -0.51 -15.58 1.88
C THR A 40 0.35 -15.28 3.11
N ASP A 41 1.24 -14.29 3.02
CA ASP A 41 2.18 -13.91 4.09
C ASP A 41 1.73 -12.62 4.80
N VAL A 42 1.24 -12.80 6.03
CA VAL A 42 0.80 -11.68 6.90
C VAL A 42 1.97 -10.78 7.34
N ASN A 43 3.16 -11.34 7.54
CA ASN A 43 4.33 -10.55 7.95
C ASN A 43 4.80 -9.64 6.81
N TYR A 44 4.74 -10.16 5.58
CA TYR A 44 4.96 -9.34 4.39
C TYR A 44 3.96 -8.18 4.32
N LEU A 45 2.68 -8.45 4.50
CA LEU A 45 1.63 -7.44 4.51
C LEU A 45 1.85 -6.32 5.55
N ARG A 46 2.21 -6.71 6.78
CA ARG A 46 2.55 -5.75 7.84
C ARG A 46 3.75 -4.90 7.46
N THR A 47 4.74 -5.49 6.78
CA THR A 47 5.91 -4.74 6.28
C THR A 47 5.51 -3.75 5.20
N VAL A 48 4.64 -4.15 4.25
CA VAL A 48 4.09 -3.26 3.23
C VAL A 48 3.35 -2.09 3.87
N LEU A 49 2.42 -2.36 4.80
CA LEU A 49 1.65 -1.32 5.49
C LEU A 49 2.55 -0.36 6.28
N LYS A 50 3.54 -0.89 7.01
CA LYS A 50 4.52 -0.07 7.72
C LYS A 50 5.30 0.84 6.77
N THR A 51 5.73 0.31 5.62
CA THR A 51 6.43 1.10 4.59
C THR A 51 5.52 2.18 4.01
N LEU A 52 4.25 1.88 3.75
CA LEU A 52 3.27 2.87 3.30
C LEU A 52 3.14 4.04 4.28
N HIS A 53 3.02 3.76 5.59
CA HIS A 53 2.95 4.82 6.61
C HIS A 53 4.27 5.58 6.82
N GLN A 54 5.40 5.03 6.39
CA GLN A 54 6.68 5.75 6.35
C GLN A 54 6.81 6.65 5.12
N LEU A 55 6.21 6.24 4.00
CA LEU A 55 6.28 6.97 2.73
C LEU A 55 5.21 8.05 2.61
N PHE A 56 4.04 7.81 3.19
CA PHE A 56 2.87 8.66 3.02
C PHE A 56 2.23 8.99 4.36
N PRO A 57 1.91 10.27 4.64
CA PRO A 57 1.27 10.70 5.88
C PRO A 57 -0.23 10.37 5.86
N LEU A 58 -0.56 9.10 6.06
CA LEU A 58 -1.93 8.58 5.99
C LEU A 58 -2.60 8.57 7.36
N ARG A 59 -3.88 8.92 7.41
CA ARG A 59 -4.66 8.76 8.64
C ARG A 59 -4.86 7.28 9.00
N THR A 60 -4.80 6.99 10.29
CA THR A 60 -5.05 5.66 10.86
C THR A 60 -6.35 5.61 11.67
N CYS A 61 -6.91 6.78 12.02
CA CYS A 61 -8.08 6.90 12.87
C CYS A 61 -9.39 6.46 12.16
N ASN A 62 -10.37 5.99 12.95
CA ASN A 62 -11.69 5.56 12.48
C ASN A 62 -12.73 6.69 12.48
N LEU A 63 -12.30 7.96 12.53
CA LEU A 63 -13.20 9.09 12.55
C LEU A 63 -13.95 9.22 11.21
N ASN A 64 -15.24 9.57 11.29
CA ASN A 64 -16.00 9.93 10.10
C ASN A 64 -15.66 11.38 9.71
N ILE A 65 -14.81 11.54 8.71
CA ILE A 65 -14.31 12.84 8.26
C ILE A 65 -15.00 13.21 6.95
N ASN A 66 -15.80 14.26 7.00
CA ASN A 66 -16.48 14.84 5.83
C ASN A 66 -16.59 16.36 6.00
N SER A 67 -17.07 17.05 4.98
CA SER A 67 -17.16 18.53 5.00
C SER A 67 -17.97 19.05 6.19
N LYS A 68 -19.04 18.34 6.62
CA LYS A 68 -19.86 18.76 7.77
C LYS A 68 -19.10 18.64 9.09
N THR A 69 -18.39 17.51 9.30
CA THR A 69 -17.62 17.28 10.55
C THR A 69 -16.44 18.26 10.67
N ILE A 70 -15.83 18.62 9.56
CA ILE A 70 -14.75 19.62 9.51
C ILE A 70 -15.30 21.02 9.82
N LEU A 71 -16.36 21.46 9.15
CA LEU A 71 -16.99 22.76 9.39
C LEU A 71 -17.45 22.92 10.84
N ASN A 72 -18.02 21.87 11.42
CA ASN A 72 -18.49 21.87 12.81
C ASN A 72 -17.37 21.67 13.83
N LYS A 73 -16.11 21.57 13.40
CA LYS A 73 -14.92 21.34 14.27
C LYS A 73 -15.12 20.18 15.25
N GLN A 74 -15.74 19.07 14.77
CA GLN A 74 -16.09 17.92 15.62
C GLN A 74 -14.89 17.14 16.12
N HIS A 75 -13.75 17.25 15.46
CA HIS A 75 -12.55 16.50 15.75
C HIS A 75 -11.34 17.42 15.84
N GLN A 76 -10.40 17.06 16.71
CA GLN A 76 -9.10 17.72 16.82
C GLN A 76 -8.00 16.79 16.29
N VAL A 77 -6.88 17.37 15.86
CA VAL A 77 -5.70 16.62 15.44
C VAL A 77 -5.14 15.79 16.60
N CYS A 78 -4.69 14.61 16.28
CA CYS A 78 -4.11 13.68 17.23
C CYS A 78 -2.57 13.70 17.16
N LEU A 79 -1.95 12.86 18.01
CA LEU A 79 -0.49 12.72 18.05
C LEU A 79 0.12 12.43 16.67
N ASP A 80 -0.53 11.60 15.84
CA ASP A 80 -0.01 11.25 14.51
C ASP A 80 0.18 12.48 13.59
N TYR A 81 -0.63 13.52 13.76
CA TYR A 81 -0.41 14.79 13.07
C TYR A 81 0.85 15.50 13.57
N HIS A 82 1.00 15.63 14.88
CA HIS A 82 2.14 16.35 15.48
C HIS A 82 3.49 15.67 15.20
N ILE A 83 3.51 14.37 15.00
CA ILE A 83 4.72 13.61 14.63
C ILE A 83 4.86 13.37 13.11
N GLY A 84 4.07 14.10 12.29
CA GLY A 84 4.17 14.08 10.82
C GLY A 84 3.70 12.79 10.14
N LYS A 85 2.96 11.91 10.84
CA LYS A 85 2.41 10.66 10.26
C LYS A 85 1.06 10.84 9.60
N CYS A 86 0.39 11.96 9.83
CA CYS A 86 -0.92 12.28 9.28
C CYS A 86 -0.98 13.76 8.90
N GLU A 87 -1.68 14.09 7.81
CA GLU A 87 -1.85 15.48 7.34
C GLU A 87 -3.00 16.24 8.02
N GLY A 88 -3.65 15.68 9.04
CA GLY A 88 -4.71 16.33 9.81
C GLY A 88 -6.02 16.60 9.03
N PRO A 89 -6.54 15.67 8.23
CA PRO A 89 -7.78 15.88 7.48
C PRO A 89 -8.99 16.11 8.37
N CYS A 90 -8.94 15.69 9.64
CA CYS A 90 -10.02 15.84 10.60
C CYS A 90 -10.32 17.30 10.97
N GLU A 91 -9.33 18.19 10.91
CA GLU A 91 -9.47 19.64 11.06
C GLU A 91 -9.42 20.40 9.73
N GLY A 92 -9.35 19.68 8.59
CA GLY A 92 -9.26 20.31 7.27
C GLY A 92 -7.89 20.93 6.97
N LEU A 93 -6.82 20.51 7.66
CA LEU A 93 -5.46 21.01 7.46
C LEU A 93 -4.86 20.56 6.12
N VAL A 94 -5.43 19.53 5.49
CA VAL A 94 -5.13 19.11 4.13
C VAL A 94 -6.39 19.15 3.27
N SER A 95 -6.27 19.66 2.05
CA SER A 95 -7.39 19.64 1.10
C SER A 95 -7.71 18.22 0.64
N LYS A 96 -8.96 17.99 0.25
CA LYS A 96 -9.38 16.69 -0.27
C LYS A 96 -8.59 16.29 -1.52
N GLU A 97 -8.28 17.27 -2.38
CA GLU A 97 -7.51 17.07 -3.61
C GLU A 97 -6.08 16.59 -3.29
N ASN A 98 -5.39 17.27 -2.37
CA ASN A 98 -4.03 16.90 -1.95
C ASN A 98 -4.00 15.53 -1.29
N TYR A 99 -4.96 15.24 -0.41
CA TYR A 99 -5.05 13.93 0.21
C TYR A 99 -5.33 12.82 -0.80
N ASN A 100 -6.23 13.05 -1.77
CA ASN A 100 -6.48 12.11 -2.86
C ASN A 100 -5.26 11.90 -3.77
N HIS A 101 -4.41 12.92 -3.94
CA HIS A 101 -3.14 12.77 -4.63
C HIS A 101 -2.19 11.82 -3.87
N THR A 102 -2.12 11.94 -2.54
CA THR A 102 -1.39 11.00 -1.68
C THR A 102 -1.93 9.58 -1.83
N ILE A 103 -3.25 9.39 -1.81
CA ILE A 103 -3.90 8.08 -2.04
C ILE A 103 -3.58 7.50 -3.43
N LYS A 104 -3.51 8.33 -4.47
CA LYS A 104 -3.11 7.90 -5.81
C LYS A 104 -1.67 7.37 -5.84
N ASN A 105 -0.78 8.00 -5.08
CA ASN A 105 0.61 7.51 -4.94
C ASN A 105 0.67 6.18 -4.18
N VAL A 106 -0.14 6.02 -3.13
CA VAL A 106 -0.33 4.74 -2.41
C VAL A 106 -0.82 3.65 -3.36
N PHE A 107 -1.82 3.94 -4.19
CA PHE A 107 -2.34 3.01 -5.18
C PHE A 107 -1.27 2.59 -6.21
N ASN A 108 -0.46 3.53 -6.68
CA ASN A 108 0.66 3.23 -7.58
C ASN A 108 1.71 2.35 -6.92
N PHE A 109 2.04 2.62 -5.66
CA PHE A 109 2.96 1.80 -4.87
C PHE A 109 2.44 0.36 -4.72
N LEU A 110 1.17 0.19 -4.35
CA LEU A 110 0.54 -1.13 -4.20
C LEU A 110 0.45 -1.90 -5.53
N LYS A 111 0.38 -1.20 -6.66
CA LYS A 111 0.48 -1.78 -8.01
C LYS A 111 1.92 -2.07 -8.47
N GLY A 112 2.90 -1.85 -7.60
CA GLY A 112 4.32 -2.09 -7.94
C GLY A 112 4.95 -1.02 -8.84
N LYS A 113 4.28 0.12 -9.08
CA LYS A 113 4.82 1.24 -9.86
C LYS A 113 5.75 2.11 -9.01
N ASN A 114 6.74 1.48 -8.39
CA ASN A 114 7.65 2.12 -7.43
C ASN A 114 8.55 3.19 -8.06
N SER A 115 8.86 3.07 -9.35
CA SER A 115 9.66 4.07 -10.08
C SER A 115 9.03 5.46 -10.06
N ILE A 116 7.70 5.55 -10.27
CA ILE A 116 6.94 6.81 -10.24
C ILE A 116 6.99 7.44 -8.84
N VAL A 117 6.80 6.61 -7.81
CA VAL A 117 6.84 7.05 -6.41
C VAL A 117 8.25 7.54 -6.05
N LYS A 118 9.27 6.79 -6.48
CA LYS A 118 10.69 7.12 -6.24
C LYS A 118 11.09 8.44 -6.88
N GLU A 119 10.69 8.67 -8.12
CA GLU A 119 10.94 9.91 -8.85
C GLU A 119 10.31 11.09 -8.12
N LYS A 120 9.03 10.99 -7.74
CA LYS A 120 8.33 12.04 -7.00
C LYS A 120 8.98 12.39 -5.65
N ILE A 121 9.44 11.38 -4.91
CA ILE A 121 10.15 11.61 -3.64
C ILE A 121 11.49 12.34 -3.90
N LYS A 122 12.21 11.97 -4.96
CA LYS A 122 13.47 12.64 -5.34
C LYS A 122 13.24 14.10 -5.71
N ASP A 123 12.20 14.38 -6.52
CA ASP A 123 11.86 15.74 -6.91
C ASP A 123 11.53 16.61 -5.70
N ASN A 124 10.71 16.10 -4.78
CA ASN A 124 10.37 16.79 -3.55
C ASN A 124 11.60 17.01 -2.65
N MET A 125 12.50 16.02 -2.58
CA MET A 125 13.76 16.15 -1.83
C MET A 125 14.66 17.26 -2.41
N LEU A 126 14.80 17.27 -3.73
CA LEU A 126 15.61 18.28 -4.42
C LEU A 126 15.00 19.68 -4.25
N TYR A 127 13.69 19.81 -4.46
CA TYR A 127 12.96 21.06 -4.24
C TYR A 127 13.17 21.60 -2.82
N SER A 128 12.97 20.75 -1.81
CA SER A 128 13.16 21.15 -0.41
C SER A 128 14.61 21.56 -0.10
N SER A 129 15.58 20.85 -0.68
CA SER A 129 17.01 21.17 -0.52
C SER A 129 17.35 22.52 -1.15
N THR A 130 16.87 22.81 -2.37
CA THR A 130 17.13 24.08 -3.06
C THR A 130 16.49 25.28 -2.36
N HIS A 131 15.38 25.06 -1.65
CA HIS A 131 14.69 26.09 -0.87
C HIS A 131 15.13 26.13 0.61
N GLN A 132 16.24 25.46 0.95
CA GLN A 132 16.82 25.43 2.31
C GLN A 132 15.89 24.83 3.38
N LEU A 133 14.88 24.06 2.97
CA LEU A 133 13.96 23.34 3.86
C LEU A 133 14.59 22.00 4.28
N TYR A 134 15.69 22.06 5.02
CA TYR A 134 16.57 20.91 5.29
C TYR A 134 15.88 19.78 6.06
N GLU A 135 14.97 20.08 6.97
CA GLU A 135 14.19 19.06 7.70
C GLU A 135 13.27 18.29 6.75
N GLN A 136 12.61 18.98 5.81
CA GLN A 136 11.76 18.33 4.81
C GLN A 136 12.62 17.52 3.83
N ALA A 137 13.76 18.04 3.40
CA ALA A 137 14.68 17.28 2.54
C ALA A 137 15.19 16.00 3.23
N ALA A 138 15.50 16.08 4.54
CA ALA A 138 15.88 14.90 5.33
C ALA A 138 14.75 13.87 5.42
N MET A 139 13.50 14.32 5.61
CA MET A 139 12.33 13.44 5.61
C MET A 139 12.19 12.69 4.27
N TYR A 140 12.27 13.40 3.14
CA TYR A 140 12.20 12.77 1.81
C TYR A 140 13.37 11.81 1.54
N ARG A 141 14.59 12.14 2.00
CA ARG A 141 15.74 11.22 1.95
C ARG A 141 15.46 9.92 2.71
N ASP A 142 14.88 10.01 3.89
CA ASP A 142 14.59 8.83 4.73
C ASP A 142 13.44 8.00 4.13
N GLN A 143 12.45 8.64 3.51
CA GLN A 143 11.42 7.98 2.70
C GLN A 143 12.05 7.22 1.51
N LEU A 144 12.98 7.84 0.79
CA LEU A 144 13.69 7.20 -0.32
C LEU A 144 14.44 5.96 0.13
N LYS A 145 15.17 6.04 1.25
CA LYS A 145 15.86 4.88 1.86
C LYS A 145 14.89 3.77 2.25
N ALA A 146 13.73 4.12 2.82
CA ALA A 146 12.70 3.15 3.18
C ALA A 146 12.18 2.40 1.95
N LEU A 147 11.90 3.13 0.87
CA LEU A 147 11.46 2.56 -0.41
C LEU A 147 12.53 1.63 -1.02
N GLU A 148 13.78 2.05 -1.07
CA GLU A 148 14.89 1.24 -1.59
C GLU A 148 15.12 -0.03 -0.77
N ASN A 149 15.01 0.05 0.54
CA ASN A 149 15.10 -1.13 1.42
C ASN A 149 13.92 -2.10 1.19
N PHE A 150 12.74 -1.56 0.95
CA PHE A 150 11.57 -2.36 0.60
C PHE A 150 11.76 -3.06 -0.75
N GLU A 151 12.21 -2.36 -1.79
CA GLU A 151 12.52 -2.93 -3.12
C GLU A 151 13.56 -4.04 -3.04
N LYS A 152 14.66 -3.82 -2.29
CA LYS A 152 15.70 -4.85 -2.08
C LYS A 152 15.14 -6.11 -1.43
N LYS A 153 14.22 -5.98 -0.46
CA LYS A 153 13.54 -7.13 0.16
C LYS A 153 12.61 -7.83 -0.81
N GLN A 154 11.84 -7.07 -1.59
CA GLN A 154 10.97 -7.63 -2.64
C GLN A 154 11.80 -8.39 -3.68
N THR A 155 12.88 -7.80 -4.18
CA THR A 155 13.74 -8.45 -5.20
C THR A 155 14.27 -9.78 -4.70
N LYS A 156 14.66 -9.89 -3.41
CA LYS A 156 15.09 -11.16 -2.80
C LYS A 156 13.95 -12.20 -2.74
N LEU A 157 12.71 -11.76 -2.53
CA LEU A 157 11.54 -12.65 -2.54
C LEU A 157 11.12 -12.99 -3.97
N THR A 158 11.13 -12.00 -4.88
CA THR A 158 10.73 -12.16 -6.29
C THR A 158 11.76 -12.97 -7.09
N GLN A 159 13.03 -13.00 -6.71
CA GLN A 159 14.00 -13.94 -7.30
C GLN A 159 13.62 -15.41 -7.05
N LYS A 160 12.85 -15.70 -5.99
CA LYS A 160 12.23 -17.01 -5.75
C LYS A 160 10.96 -17.23 -6.57
N PHE A 161 10.30 -16.17 -7.04
CA PHE A 161 9.01 -16.19 -7.75
C PHE A 161 9.07 -15.45 -9.09
N LYS A 162 10.14 -15.70 -9.88
CA LYS A 162 10.12 -15.29 -11.30
C LYS A 162 8.94 -15.94 -11.98
N ASP A 163 8.42 -15.28 -13.02
CA ASP A 163 7.47 -15.91 -13.93
C ASP A 163 7.97 -17.29 -14.31
N LYS A 164 7.21 -18.32 -13.98
CA LYS A 164 7.55 -19.72 -14.21
C LYS A 164 6.37 -20.45 -14.78
N ASP A 165 6.63 -21.28 -15.75
CA ASP A 165 5.73 -22.30 -16.19
C ASP A 165 6.25 -23.63 -15.68
N ILE A 166 5.47 -24.28 -14.81
CA ILE A 166 5.77 -25.60 -14.27
C ILE A 166 4.94 -26.58 -15.08
N VAL A 167 5.61 -27.46 -15.81
CA VAL A 167 4.96 -28.51 -16.60
C VAL A 167 5.25 -29.84 -15.92
N SER A 168 4.19 -30.58 -15.58
CA SER A 168 4.29 -31.96 -15.12
C SER A 168 3.56 -32.84 -16.11
N ILE A 169 4.21 -33.88 -16.55
CA ILE A 169 3.68 -34.84 -17.50
C ILE A 169 3.72 -36.21 -16.82
N SER A 170 2.57 -36.90 -16.82
CA SER A 170 2.45 -38.30 -16.43
C SER A 170 1.82 -39.06 -17.59
N TYR A 171 2.34 -40.22 -17.91
CA TYR A 171 1.82 -41.04 -18.98
C TYR A 171 1.77 -42.51 -18.55
N ASP A 172 0.80 -43.21 -19.08
CA ASP A 172 0.65 -44.65 -19.06
C ASP A 172 0.56 -45.14 -20.51
N ASN A 173 0.57 -46.46 -20.72
CA ASN A 173 0.62 -47.06 -22.06
C ASN A 173 -0.53 -46.63 -22.99
N SER A 174 -1.60 -46.07 -22.47
CA SER A 174 -2.81 -45.71 -23.22
C SER A 174 -3.10 -44.23 -23.33
N PHE A 175 -2.65 -43.41 -22.38
CA PHE A 175 -2.90 -41.98 -22.35
C PHE A 175 -1.87 -41.22 -21.51
N GLY A 176 -1.72 -39.94 -21.79
CA GLY A 176 -0.87 -39.00 -21.02
C GLY A 176 -1.65 -37.81 -20.50
N ILE A 177 -1.31 -37.37 -19.30
CA ILE A 177 -1.87 -36.15 -18.68
C ILE A 177 -0.75 -35.16 -18.50
N ALA A 178 -0.95 -33.93 -18.97
CA ALA A 178 -0.03 -32.82 -18.74
C ALA A 178 -0.73 -31.75 -17.90
N PHE A 179 -0.06 -31.32 -16.83
CA PHE A 179 -0.46 -30.18 -16.03
C PHE A 179 0.48 -29.01 -16.32
N VAL A 180 -0.08 -27.85 -16.63
CA VAL A 180 0.68 -26.61 -16.81
C VAL A 180 0.22 -25.62 -15.76
N ILE A 181 1.11 -25.31 -14.82
CA ILE A 181 0.90 -24.29 -13.80
C ILE A 181 1.68 -23.06 -14.21
N ARG A 182 0.99 -21.95 -14.41
CA ARG A 182 1.60 -20.67 -14.79
C ARG A 182 1.66 -19.75 -13.57
N ILE A 183 2.87 -19.42 -13.15
CA ILE A 183 3.12 -18.43 -12.10
C ILE A 183 3.50 -17.12 -12.79
N ARG A 184 2.70 -16.08 -12.57
CA ARG A 184 2.95 -14.73 -13.10
C ARG A 184 2.92 -13.73 -11.94
N ASN A 185 4.00 -12.95 -11.79
CA ASN A 185 4.13 -12.00 -10.67
C ASN A 185 3.94 -12.63 -9.28
N GLY A 186 4.31 -13.90 -9.13
CA GLY A 186 4.14 -14.64 -7.88
C GLY A 186 2.73 -15.16 -7.61
N LEU A 187 1.81 -15.05 -8.57
CA LEU A 187 0.43 -15.57 -8.51
C LEU A 187 0.28 -16.79 -9.42
N LEU A 188 -0.54 -17.77 -8.98
CA LEU A 188 -1.00 -18.93 -9.75
C LEU A 188 -2.13 -18.52 -10.69
#